data_366ce9d10f568525315e66181a1df1fb
#
_entry.id   366ce9d10f568525315e66181a1df1fb
#
_cell.length_a   1.000
_cell.length_b   1.000
_cell.length_c   1.000
_cell.angle_alpha   90.00
_cell.angle_beta   90.00
_cell.angle_gamma   90.00
#
_symmetry.space_group_name_H-M   'P 1'
#
loop_
_entity.id
_entity.type
_entity.pdbx_description
1 polymer ?
#
loop_
_entity_poly.entity_id
_entity_poly.type
_entity_poly.pdbx_seq_one_letter_code
_entity_poly.pdbx_strand_id
1 'polypeptide(L)'
;MMHIGLSLLLALLLVFSACTKAPATSSTATTSTTTSSPVNSLATAAIAEQPLSTITQVVAKVEPSVVIINDQIATTNAFNQTTQAAAAGSGWVIRSDGYIVTNAHVVAGATNIVVTLTDGRTLPAEKVYTDTVTDLAIVKVNATNLPALSVGDSSTIHIGDGAVAIGNALGQGTSATAGIVSALHISISPAPGQLMHDLIQTDAAINPGNSGGPLVDMSAQVIGISSYKVSQVGVEGMGYAISINEAMPILNTLISTGFIVRPYLGTSVFTVDQTIAAYYGLTVSQGVLITDVATGSPADIAGLRPGDVITAIDGKNQTDDAALMDYINSLKVGQKIEITYYRGSSKNTVTLTLVQSPS
;
A
#
# COMPACT_ATOMS: atom_id res chain seq x y z
N MET A 1 35.57 -28.89 37.87
CA MET A 1 34.79 -29.14 39.10
C MET A 1 33.50 -28.32 38.92
N MET A 2 32.31 -28.78 38.91
CA MET A 2 31.64 -30.04 39.26
C MET A 2 30.26 -30.02 38.55
N HIS A 3 29.90 -31.12 37.94
CA HIS A 3 28.58 -31.40 37.34
C HIS A 3 27.50 -31.39 38.42
N ILE A 4 26.29 -30.97 38.08
CA ILE A 4 25.07 -31.67 38.51
C ILE A 4 24.01 -31.48 37.41
N GLY A 5 23.65 -32.60 36.79
CA GLY A 5 22.48 -32.72 35.89
C GLY A 5 21.24 -33.02 36.72
N LEU A 6 20.09 -32.63 36.17
CA LEU A 6 18.80 -33.14 36.66
C LEU A 6 17.88 -33.46 35.47
N SER A 7 17.78 -34.73 35.14
CA SER A 7 16.81 -35.32 34.24
C SER A 7 15.44 -35.36 34.91
N LEU A 8 14.38 -34.87 34.22
CA LEU A 8 13.00 -35.12 34.63
C LEU A 8 12.29 -35.89 33.54
N LEU A 9 12.02 -37.14 33.84
CA LEU A 9 11.19 -38.09 33.09
C LEU A 9 9.72 -37.67 33.26
N LEU A 10 8.95 -37.51 32.19
CA LEU A 10 7.50 -37.36 32.28
C LEU A 10 6.82 -38.49 31.52
N ALA A 11 6.02 -39.26 32.27
CA ALA A 11 5.33 -40.43 31.84
C ALA A 11 4.11 -40.13 30.97
N LEU A 12 3.96 -40.93 29.91
CA LEU A 12 2.86 -40.92 28.96
C LEU A 12 1.69 -41.77 29.52
N LEU A 13 0.54 -41.16 29.77
CA LEU A 13 -0.72 -41.82 30.09
C LEU A 13 -1.62 -41.89 28.86
N LEU A 14 -1.75 -43.08 28.28
CA LEU A 14 -2.72 -43.42 27.24
C LEU A 14 -4.07 -43.72 27.90
N VAL A 15 -5.10 -42.98 27.53
CA VAL A 15 -6.50 -43.33 27.86
C VAL A 15 -7.19 -43.81 26.60
N PHE A 16 -7.49 -45.11 26.56
CA PHE A 16 -8.40 -45.71 25.59
C PHE A 16 -9.84 -45.42 25.99
N SER A 17 -10.65 -44.85 25.10
CA SER A 17 -12.10 -44.78 25.28
C SER A 17 -12.78 -45.57 24.17
N ALA A 18 -13.62 -46.47 24.58
CA ALA A 18 -14.29 -47.49 23.75
C ALA A 18 -15.52 -46.92 23.00
N CYS A 19 -15.63 -47.31 21.74
CA CYS A 19 -16.85 -47.13 20.93
C CYS A 19 -18.00 -47.98 21.43
N THR A 20 -19.14 -47.38 21.71
CA THR A 20 -20.44 -48.10 21.80
C THR A 20 -21.28 -47.73 20.58
N LYS A 21 -21.75 -48.77 19.92
CA LYS A 21 -22.59 -48.81 18.73
C LYS A 21 -24.07 -48.70 19.16
N ALA A 22 -24.83 -47.75 18.60
CA ALA A 22 -26.29 -47.69 18.74
C ALA A 22 -26.99 -48.14 17.45
N PRO A 23 -28.19 -48.75 17.55
CA PRO A 23 -28.83 -49.44 16.43
C PRO A 23 -29.64 -48.51 15.52
N ALA A 24 -29.72 -48.91 14.25
CA ALA A 24 -30.47 -48.24 13.19
C ALA A 24 -31.98 -48.46 13.33
N THR A 25 -32.76 -47.39 13.26
CA THR A 25 -34.22 -47.45 13.05
C THR A 25 -34.54 -47.11 11.60
N SER A 26 -35.19 -48.03 10.92
CA SER A 26 -35.75 -47.92 9.60
C SER A 26 -36.99 -47.02 9.63
N SER A 27 -37.05 -46.00 8.78
CA SER A 27 -38.24 -45.18 8.53
C SER A 27 -38.68 -45.37 7.09
N THR A 28 -39.96 -45.75 6.95
CA THR A 28 -40.69 -46.10 5.74
C THR A 28 -40.93 -44.83 4.87
N ALA A 29 -40.60 -44.92 3.58
CA ALA A 29 -40.88 -43.88 2.60
C ALA A 29 -42.36 -43.88 2.19
N THR A 30 -43.03 -42.76 2.32
CA THR A 30 -44.35 -42.52 1.73
C THR A 30 -44.17 -41.73 0.45
N THR A 31 -44.52 -42.31 -0.68
CA THR A 31 -44.52 -41.75 -2.02
C THR A 31 -45.72 -40.81 -2.19
N SER A 32 -45.49 -39.53 -2.34
CA SER A 32 -46.53 -38.57 -2.76
C SER A 32 -46.25 -38.14 -4.20
N THR A 33 -47.11 -38.57 -5.07
CA THR A 33 -47.19 -38.17 -6.50
C THR A 33 -47.74 -36.74 -6.61
N THR A 34 -46.96 -35.80 -7.11
CA THR A 34 -47.44 -34.45 -7.46
C THR A 34 -47.22 -34.19 -8.93
N THR A 35 -48.33 -33.90 -9.56
CA THR A 35 -48.52 -33.64 -11.01
C THR A 35 -47.81 -32.35 -11.41
N SER A 36 -46.97 -32.41 -12.44
CA SER A 36 -46.28 -31.26 -13.02
C SER A 36 -47.15 -30.58 -14.07
N SER A 37 -47.36 -29.27 -13.93
CA SER A 37 -47.81 -28.39 -15.03
C SER A 37 -46.58 -27.60 -15.54
N PRO A 38 -46.44 -27.45 -16.88
CA PRO A 38 -45.32 -26.69 -17.42
C PRO A 38 -45.63 -25.20 -17.40
N VAL A 39 -44.82 -24.41 -16.73
CA VAL A 39 -44.80 -22.97 -16.93
C VAL A 39 -43.53 -22.62 -17.70
N ASN A 40 -43.74 -22.33 -18.96
CA ASN A 40 -42.70 -21.80 -19.83
C ASN A 40 -42.63 -20.30 -19.60
N SER A 41 -41.57 -19.80 -18.99
CA SER A 41 -41.23 -18.38 -18.92
C SER A 41 -39.75 -18.23 -19.22
N LEU A 42 -39.46 -17.84 -20.47
CA LEU A 42 -38.19 -17.31 -20.91
C LEU A 42 -38.00 -15.93 -20.25
N ALA A 43 -37.53 -15.86 -19.04
CA ALA A 43 -36.94 -14.67 -18.48
C ALA A 43 -35.48 -14.65 -18.90
N THR A 44 -35.09 -13.73 -19.76
CA THR A 44 -33.69 -13.37 -20.02
C THR A 44 -33.16 -12.77 -18.73
N ALA A 45 -32.65 -13.61 -17.86
CA ALA A 45 -31.92 -13.17 -16.67
C ALA A 45 -30.63 -12.53 -17.18
N ALA A 46 -30.45 -11.23 -16.93
CA ALA A 46 -29.14 -10.62 -16.93
C ALA A 46 -28.24 -11.52 -16.07
N ILE A 47 -27.14 -12.00 -16.64
CA ILE A 47 -26.13 -12.76 -15.91
C ILE A 47 -25.49 -11.75 -14.97
N ALA A 48 -26.03 -11.63 -13.76
CA ALA A 48 -25.30 -11.04 -12.65
C ALA A 48 -24.05 -11.92 -12.47
N GLU A 49 -22.87 -11.35 -12.57
CA GLU A 49 -21.64 -12.07 -12.26
C GLU A 49 -21.79 -12.64 -10.85
N GLN A 50 -21.86 -13.97 -10.75
CA GLN A 50 -21.93 -14.64 -9.47
C GLN A 50 -20.58 -14.46 -8.77
N PRO A 51 -20.56 -14.11 -7.48
CA PRO A 51 -19.31 -14.01 -6.73
C PRO A 51 -18.54 -15.33 -6.85
N LEU A 52 -17.24 -15.24 -7.08
CA LEU A 52 -16.39 -16.42 -7.19
C LEU A 52 -16.43 -17.16 -5.84
N SER A 53 -16.73 -18.44 -5.85
CA SER A 53 -16.99 -19.20 -4.63
C SER A 53 -15.72 -19.65 -3.90
N THR A 54 -14.54 -19.52 -4.51
CA THR A 54 -13.28 -19.99 -3.94
C THR A 54 -12.12 -19.05 -4.25
N ILE A 55 -11.15 -18.97 -3.33
CA ILE A 55 -9.89 -18.23 -3.51
C ILE A 55 -9.16 -18.72 -4.79
N THR A 56 -9.19 -20.03 -5.08
CA THR A 56 -8.56 -20.57 -6.29
C THR A 56 -9.14 -19.96 -7.57
N GLN A 57 -10.44 -19.74 -7.64
CA GLN A 57 -11.09 -19.09 -8.80
C GLN A 57 -10.71 -17.61 -8.90
N VAL A 58 -10.64 -16.90 -7.75
CA VAL A 58 -10.15 -15.52 -7.70
C VAL A 58 -8.73 -15.42 -8.25
N VAL A 59 -7.81 -16.26 -7.74
CA VAL A 59 -6.42 -16.28 -8.19
C VAL A 59 -6.33 -16.59 -9.69
N ALA A 60 -7.01 -17.62 -10.18
CA ALA A 60 -7.00 -18.00 -11.59
C ALA A 60 -7.51 -16.87 -12.51
N LYS A 61 -8.47 -16.05 -12.07
CA LYS A 61 -8.98 -14.90 -12.82
C LYS A 61 -8.00 -13.72 -12.82
N VAL A 62 -7.29 -13.51 -11.72
CA VAL A 62 -6.40 -12.34 -11.51
C VAL A 62 -4.99 -12.59 -12.03
N GLU A 63 -4.46 -13.80 -11.84
CA GLU A 63 -3.07 -14.18 -12.14
C GLU A 63 -2.57 -13.74 -13.53
N PRO A 64 -3.34 -13.89 -14.64
CA PRO A 64 -2.85 -13.48 -15.96
C PRO A 64 -2.51 -11.99 -16.07
N SER A 65 -3.06 -11.17 -15.19
CA SER A 65 -2.89 -9.72 -15.18
C SER A 65 -1.80 -9.24 -14.21
N VAL A 66 -1.29 -10.14 -13.36
CA VAL A 66 -0.20 -9.83 -12.42
C VAL A 66 1.14 -9.98 -13.12
N VAL A 67 2.06 -9.05 -12.87
CA VAL A 67 3.36 -9.01 -13.53
C VAL A 67 4.48 -8.93 -12.51
N ILE A 68 5.67 -9.37 -12.92
CA ILE A 68 6.92 -9.13 -12.20
C ILE A 68 7.53 -7.84 -12.73
N ILE A 69 7.94 -6.96 -11.84
CA ILE A 69 8.74 -5.80 -12.17
C ILE A 69 10.15 -6.10 -11.70
N ASN A 70 11.04 -6.33 -12.67
CA ASN A 70 12.46 -6.52 -12.43
C ASN A 70 13.18 -5.20 -12.67
N ASP A 71 13.94 -4.76 -11.70
CA ASP A 71 14.77 -3.59 -11.80
C ASP A 71 16.25 -3.94 -11.62
N GLN A 72 17.11 -3.13 -12.24
CA GLN A 72 18.53 -3.17 -12.03
C GLN A 72 18.93 -1.89 -11.32
N ILE A 73 19.35 -2.01 -10.07
CA ILE A 73 19.82 -0.91 -9.26
C ILE A 73 21.35 -0.88 -9.27
N ALA A 74 21.94 0.22 -9.68
CA ALA A 74 23.37 0.43 -9.55
C ALA A 74 23.71 0.67 -8.07
N THR A 75 24.42 -0.26 -7.43
CA THR A 75 24.90 -0.14 -6.06
C THR A 75 26.41 0.01 -6.05
N THR A 76 26.92 0.89 -5.19
CA THR A 76 28.38 1.04 -4.99
C THR A 76 28.75 0.30 -3.70
N ASN A 77 29.65 -0.68 -3.80
CA ASN A 77 30.15 -1.43 -2.66
C ASN A 77 31.18 -0.62 -1.85
N ALA A 78 31.59 -1.13 -0.68
CA ALA A 78 32.56 -0.49 0.19
C ALA A 78 33.95 -0.25 -0.46
N PHE A 79 34.22 -0.84 -1.61
CA PHE A 79 35.44 -0.66 -2.41
C PHE A 79 35.24 0.32 -3.57
N ASN A 80 34.17 1.11 -3.57
CA ASN A 80 33.81 2.07 -4.61
C ASN A 80 33.60 1.45 -6.01
N GLN A 81 33.24 0.16 -6.06
CA GLN A 81 32.91 -0.53 -7.29
C GLN A 81 31.40 -0.54 -7.49
N THR A 82 30.96 -0.11 -8.65
CA THR A 82 29.55 -0.18 -9.02
C THR A 82 29.19 -1.63 -9.35
N THR A 83 28.26 -2.20 -8.60
CA THR A 83 27.65 -3.51 -8.86
C THR A 83 26.17 -3.30 -9.15
N GLN A 84 25.59 -4.16 -9.98
CA GLN A 84 24.15 -4.16 -10.21
C GLN A 84 23.51 -5.14 -9.23
N ALA A 85 22.62 -4.64 -8.38
CA ALA A 85 21.72 -5.48 -7.61
C ALA A 85 20.41 -5.61 -8.40
N ALA A 86 19.87 -6.81 -8.46
CA ALA A 86 18.53 -7.03 -8.97
C ALA A 86 17.55 -6.90 -7.81
N ALA A 87 16.56 -6.02 -7.95
CA ALA A 87 15.39 -6.00 -7.10
C ALA A 87 14.17 -6.41 -7.93
N ALA A 88 13.17 -6.94 -7.27
CA ALA A 88 11.95 -7.35 -7.94
C ALA A 88 10.74 -7.05 -7.07
N GLY A 89 9.69 -6.55 -7.70
CA GLY A 89 8.39 -6.32 -7.10
C GLY A 89 7.28 -6.84 -8.00
N SER A 90 6.07 -6.64 -7.58
CA SER A 90 4.88 -6.98 -8.35
C SER A 90 4.22 -5.75 -8.95
N GLY A 91 3.44 -5.97 -9.98
CA GLY A 91 2.51 -5.01 -10.54
C GLY A 91 1.31 -5.71 -11.15
N TRP A 92 0.38 -4.94 -11.68
CA TRP A 92 -0.78 -5.47 -12.38
C TRP A 92 -1.21 -4.57 -13.54
N VAL A 93 -1.75 -5.19 -14.57
CA VAL A 93 -2.19 -4.51 -15.78
C VAL A 93 -3.51 -3.78 -15.51
N ILE A 94 -3.47 -2.44 -15.52
CA ILE A 94 -4.67 -1.60 -15.37
C ILE A 94 -5.35 -1.32 -16.72
N ARG A 95 -4.57 -1.30 -17.81
CA ARG A 95 -5.08 -1.05 -19.16
C ARG A 95 -4.43 -2.00 -20.16
N SER A 96 -5.24 -2.51 -21.08
CA SER A 96 -4.80 -3.48 -22.09
C SER A 96 -3.77 -2.94 -23.09
N ASP A 97 -3.58 -1.64 -23.16
CA ASP A 97 -2.59 -0.96 -24.01
C ASP A 97 -1.23 -0.77 -23.30
N GLY A 98 -0.95 -1.50 -22.21
CA GLY A 98 0.38 -1.60 -21.59
C GLY A 98 0.65 -0.67 -20.43
N TYR A 99 -0.37 -0.16 -19.75
CA TYR A 99 -0.20 0.54 -18.47
C TYR A 99 -0.27 -0.46 -17.31
N ILE A 100 0.70 -0.39 -16.43
CA ILE A 100 0.90 -1.29 -15.30
C ILE A 100 1.03 -0.46 -14.04
N VAL A 101 0.28 -0.83 -13.01
CA VAL A 101 0.33 -0.22 -11.67
C VAL A 101 1.32 -0.98 -10.80
N THR A 102 2.08 -0.24 -10.02
CA THR A 102 2.94 -0.76 -8.95
C THR A 102 3.18 0.32 -7.88
N ASN A 103 4.02 0.03 -6.88
CA ASN A 103 4.45 1.04 -5.92
C ASN A 103 5.66 1.85 -6.43
N ALA A 104 5.78 3.10 -5.96
CA ALA A 104 6.92 3.95 -6.31
C ALA A 104 8.23 3.37 -5.77
N HIS A 105 8.24 2.81 -4.55
CA HIS A 105 9.43 2.19 -3.97
C HIS A 105 9.92 0.97 -4.76
N VAL A 106 9.04 0.25 -5.48
CA VAL A 106 9.40 -0.89 -6.34
C VAL A 106 10.26 -0.47 -7.53
N VAL A 107 10.08 0.74 -8.03
CA VAL A 107 10.79 1.27 -9.21
C VAL A 107 11.82 2.34 -8.85
N ALA A 108 11.99 2.65 -7.56
CA ALA A 108 12.86 3.72 -7.08
C ALA A 108 14.34 3.40 -7.36
N GLY A 109 15.04 4.35 -8.00
CA GLY A 109 16.47 4.20 -8.30
C GLY A 109 16.81 3.17 -9.38
N ALA A 110 15.81 2.57 -10.03
CA ALA A 110 16.01 1.63 -11.10
C ALA A 110 16.63 2.30 -12.34
N THR A 111 17.67 1.71 -12.89
CA THR A 111 18.32 2.15 -14.14
C THR A 111 17.74 1.49 -15.37
N ASN A 112 17.13 0.32 -15.20
CA ASN A 112 16.47 -0.44 -16.26
C ASN A 112 15.35 -1.28 -15.67
N ILE A 113 14.13 -1.05 -16.13
CA ILE A 113 12.95 -1.78 -15.67
C ILE A 113 12.45 -2.68 -16.78
N VAL A 114 12.28 -3.97 -16.44
CA VAL A 114 11.74 -5.00 -17.33
C VAL A 114 10.53 -5.64 -16.65
N VAL A 115 9.40 -5.61 -17.35
CA VAL A 115 8.16 -6.25 -16.92
C VAL A 115 8.12 -7.67 -17.49
N THR A 116 7.91 -8.66 -16.63
CA THR A 116 7.71 -10.06 -17.04
C THR A 116 6.26 -10.45 -16.80
N LEU A 117 5.58 -10.87 -17.83
CA LEU A 117 4.21 -11.37 -17.79
C LEU A 117 4.17 -12.84 -17.33
N THR A 118 3.02 -13.31 -16.89
CA THR A 118 2.82 -14.71 -16.46
C THR A 118 2.97 -15.71 -17.60
N ASP A 119 2.81 -15.29 -18.86
CA ASP A 119 3.08 -16.13 -20.06
C ASP A 119 4.57 -16.21 -20.44
N GLY A 120 5.46 -15.58 -19.66
CA GLY A 120 6.91 -15.57 -19.86
C GLY A 120 7.43 -14.47 -20.79
N ARG A 121 6.57 -13.66 -21.40
CA ARG A 121 7.01 -12.49 -22.17
C ARG A 121 7.68 -11.46 -21.27
N THR A 122 8.78 -10.90 -21.75
CA THR A 122 9.51 -9.81 -21.09
C THR A 122 9.41 -8.55 -21.93
N LEU A 123 9.01 -7.45 -21.31
CA LEU A 123 8.75 -6.17 -21.95
C LEU A 123 9.56 -5.08 -21.26
N PRO A 124 10.46 -4.38 -21.94
CA PRO A 124 11.14 -3.23 -21.35
C PRO A 124 10.15 -2.11 -21.10
N ALA A 125 10.33 -1.38 -20.00
CA ALA A 125 9.56 -0.18 -19.73
C ALA A 125 9.93 0.91 -20.73
N GLU A 126 8.92 1.53 -21.37
CA GLU A 126 9.10 2.71 -22.20
C GLU A 126 9.13 3.99 -21.36
N LYS A 127 8.31 4.02 -20.33
CA LYS A 127 8.17 5.16 -19.40
C LYS A 127 7.81 4.66 -18.01
N VAL A 128 8.29 5.39 -17.02
CA VAL A 128 7.95 5.18 -15.62
C VAL A 128 7.52 6.52 -15.04
N TYR A 129 6.39 6.54 -14.39
CA TYR A 129 5.85 7.70 -13.71
C TYR A 129 5.62 7.36 -12.26
N THR A 130 6.13 8.18 -11.35
CA THR A 130 6.09 7.91 -9.91
C THR A 130 5.48 9.07 -9.13
N ASP A 131 4.80 8.72 -8.05
CA ASP A 131 4.45 9.63 -6.98
C ASP A 131 4.94 9.04 -5.65
N THR A 132 6.05 9.55 -5.16
CA THR A 132 6.69 9.04 -3.94
C THR A 132 5.92 9.36 -2.67
N VAL A 133 5.04 10.37 -2.70
CA VAL A 133 4.22 10.77 -1.55
C VAL A 133 3.17 9.71 -1.25
N THR A 134 2.51 9.19 -2.28
CA THR A 134 1.48 8.15 -2.14
C THR A 134 2.00 6.75 -2.40
N ASP A 135 3.29 6.61 -2.70
CA ASP A 135 3.92 5.33 -3.06
C ASP A 135 3.27 4.65 -4.28
N LEU A 136 2.81 5.42 -5.26
CA LEU A 136 2.20 4.90 -6.47
C LEU A 136 3.11 5.10 -7.69
N ALA A 137 3.08 4.14 -8.61
CA ALA A 137 3.78 4.25 -9.89
C ALA A 137 2.98 3.62 -11.03
N ILE A 138 3.22 4.17 -12.23
CA ILE A 138 2.79 3.61 -13.51
C ILE A 138 4.02 3.25 -14.32
N VAL A 139 4.07 2.00 -14.79
CA VAL A 139 5.05 1.53 -15.77
C VAL A 139 4.33 1.34 -17.10
N LYS A 140 4.77 2.03 -18.15
CA LYS A 140 4.27 1.88 -19.51
C LYS A 140 5.18 0.96 -20.31
N VAL A 141 4.61 -0.08 -20.89
CA VAL A 141 5.30 -0.99 -21.81
C VAL A 141 4.65 -0.95 -23.21
N ASN A 142 5.43 -1.28 -24.26
CA ASN A 142 4.91 -1.35 -25.61
C ASN A 142 4.24 -2.71 -25.86
N ALA A 143 2.99 -2.80 -25.48
CA ALA A 143 2.17 -4.00 -25.70
C ALA A 143 0.70 -3.61 -25.84
N THR A 144 -0.06 -4.47 -26.50
CA THR A 144 -1.51 -4.35 -26.68
C THR A 144 -2.19 -5.66 -26.30
N ASN A 145 -3.49 -5.61 -26.05
CA ASN A 145 -4.29 -6.77 -25.68
C ASN A 145 -3.79 -7.50 -24.42
N LEU A 146 -3.17 -6.76 -23.48
CA LEU A 146 -2.84 -7.31 -22.19
C LEU A 146 -4.13 -7.55 -21.37
N PRO A 147 -4.16 -8.62 -20.55
CA PRO A 147 -5.28 -8.86 -19.66
C PRO A 147 -5.30 -7.79 -18.56
N ALA A 148 -6.27 -6.86 -18.62
CA ALA A 148 -6.44 -5.82 -17.62
C ALA A 148 -7.40 -6.27 -16.52
N LEU A 149 -7.10 -5.94 -15.25
CA LEU A 149 -7.99 -6.19 -14.13
C LEU A 149 -9.13 -5.19 -14.08
N SER A 150 -10.27 -5.66 -13.61
CA SER A 150 -11.38 -4.79 -13.23
C SER A 150 -11.09 -4.12 -11.90
N VAL A 151 -11.33 -2.83 -11.84
CA VAL A 151 -11.22 -2.03 -10.61
C VAL A 151 -12.56 -2.11 -9.88
N GLY A 152 -12.52 -2.37 -8.58
CA GLY A 152 -13.65 -2.37 -7.67
C GLY A 152 -13.91 -0.99 -7.08
N ASP A 153 -14.71 -0.97 -6.01
CA ASP A 153 -15.03 0.24 -5.24
C ASP A 153 -14.72 0.00 -3.75
N SER A 154 -13.60 0.55 -3.29
CA SER A 154 -13.18 0.38 -1.89
C SER A 154 -14.08 1.09 -0.87
N SER A 155 -14.99 1.96 -1.31
CA SER A 155 -15.98 2.57 -0.41
C SER A 155 -17.12 1.62 -0.01
N THR A 156 -17.27 0.51 -0.72
CA THR A 156 -18.33 -0.48 -0.48
C THR A 156 -17.88 -1.68 0.33
N ILE A 157 -16.58 -1.80 0.63
CA ILE A 157 -16.03 -2.92 1.40
C ILE A 157 -16.25 -2.72 2.90
N HIS A 158 -16.34 -3.84 3.62
CA HIS A 158 -16.57 -3.86 5.07
C HIS A 158 -15.48 -4.68 5.78
N ILE A 159 -15.28 -4.37 7.06
CA ILE A 159 -14.44 -5.21 7.93
C ILE A 159 -15.03 -6.62 7.98
N GLY A 160 -14.21 -7.63 7.70
CA GLY A 160 -14.59 -9.03 7.58
C GLY A 160 -14.77 -9.52 6.15
N ASP A 161 -14.81 -8.64 5.15
CA ASP A 161 -14.87 -9.05 3.75
C ASP A 161 -13.58 -9.79 3.35
N GLY A 162 -13.71 -10.83 2.53
CA GLY A 162 -12.58 -11.61 2.04
C GLY A 162 -11.68 -10.78 1.13
N ALA A 163 -10.37 -10.88 1.35
CA ALA A 163 -9.36 -10.17 0.56
C ALA A 163 -8.23 -11.12 0.16
N VAL A 164 -7.74 -11.00 -1.08
CA VAL A 164 -6.64 -11.82 -1.61
C VAL A 164 -5.56 -10.89 -2.15
N ALA A 165 -4.36 -10.94 -1.57
CA ALA A 165 -3.19 -10.24 -2.08
C ALA A 165 -2.42 -11.17 -3.04
N ILE A 166 -2.12 -10.69 -4.24
CA ILE A 166 -1.48 -11.49 -5.29
C ILE A 166 -0.23 -10.77 -5.80
N GLY A 167 0.86 -11.52 -5.94
CA GLY A 167 2.13 -10.99 -6.45
C GLY A 167 3.00 -12.07 -7.08
N ASN A 168 4.12 -11.65 -7.67
CA ASN A 168 5.07 -12.56 -8.36
C ASN A 168 6.51 -12.04 -8.35
N ALA A 169 6.96 -11.35 -7.31
CA ALA A 169 8.25 -10.64 -7.36
C ALA A 169 9.49 -11.53 -7.37
N LEU A 170 9.42 -12.74 -6.83
CA LEU A 170 10.60 -13.62 -6.74
C LEU A 170 10.82 -14.48 -7.99
N GLY A 171 9.98 -14.35 -9.02
CA GLY A 171 10.08 -15.17 -10.23
C GLY A 171 9.90 -16.68 -10.01
N GLN A 172 9.43 -17.08 -8.82
CA GLN A 172 9.19 -18.47 -8.45
C GLN A 172 7.74 -18.91 -8.75
N GLY A 173 7.00 -18.08 -9.47
CA GLY A 173 5.58 -18.25 -9.74
C GLY A 173 4.73 -17.26 -8.93
N THR A 174 3.45 -17.20 -9.30
CA THR A 174 2.46 -16.37 -8.61
C THR A 174 2.30 -16.81 -7.16
N SER A 175 2.41 -15.86 -6.24
CA SER A 175 2.13 -16.02 -4.83
C SER A 175 0.81 -15.34 -4.51
N ALA A 176 -0.09 -16.05 -3.84
CA ALA A 176 -1.35 -15.51 -3.37
C ALA A 176 -1.50 -15.78 -1.88
N THR A 177 -1.89 -14.76 -1.14
CA THR A 177 -2.22 -14.84 0.28
C THR A 177 -3.65 -14.37 0.48
N ALA A 178 -4.43 -15.08 1.27
CA ALA A 178 -5.81 -14.76 1.53
C ALA A 178 -6.02 -14.43 3.00
N GLY A 179 -6.93 -13.54 3.25
CA GLY A 179 -7.34 -13.08 4.56
C GLY A 179 -8.63 -12.29 4.46
N ILE A 180 -8.82 -11.35 5.37
CA ILE A 180 -9.96 -10.46 5.42
C ILE A 180 -9.51 -9.00 5.46
N VAL A 181 -10.42 -8.10 5.17
CA VAL A 181 -10.30 -6.68 5.54
C VAL A 181 -10.38 -6.58 7.05
N SER A 182 -9.29 -6.19 7.72
CA SER A 182 -9.20 -6.14 9.18
C SER A 182 -9.58 -4.76 9.73
N ALA A 183 -9.27 -3.68 8.98
CA ALA A 183 -9.67 -2.31 9.29
C ALA A 183 -9.67 -1.46 8.01
N LEU A 184 -10.33 -0.30 8.07
CA LEU A 184 -10.48 0.67 6.98
C LEU A 184 -10.08 2.07 7.46
N HIS A 185 -9.80 2.95 6.50
CA HIS A 185 -9.46 4.35 6.75
C HIS A 185 -8.27 4.53 7.69
N ILE A 186 -7.28 3.65 7.56
CA ILE A 186 -6.06 3.71 8.37
C ILE A 186 -5.11 4.74 7.76
N SER A 187 -4.47 5.54 8.63
CA SER A 187 -3.37 6.42 8.25
C SER A 187 -2.09 5.95 8.93
N ILE A 188 -1.00 5.87 8.18
CA ILE A 188 0.33 5.54 8.69
C ILE A 188 1.36 6.54 8.16
N SER A 189 2.41 6.77 8.95
CA SER A 189 3.58 7.53 8.53
C SER A 189 4.78 6.59 8.43
N PRO A 190 5.04 5.98 7.25
CA PRO A 190 6.10 5.00 7.09
C PRO A 190 7.50 5.62 7.11
N ALA A 191 7.62 6.91 6.79
CA ALA A 191 8.86 7.68 6.85
C ALA A 191 8.57 9.14 7.22
N PRO A 192 9.56 9.88 7.76
CA PRO A 192 9.41 11.31 8.01
C PRO A 192 8.95 12.08 6.77
N GLY A 193 7.88 12.88 6.91
CA GLY A 193 7.29 13.65 5.82
C GLY A 193 6.48 12.85 4.80
N GLN A 194 6.27 11.55 5.04
CA GLN A 194 5.39 10.71 4.25
C GLN A 194 4.17 10.31 5.10
N LEU A 195 2.99 10.61 4.64
CA LEU A 195 1.75 10.19 5.24
C LEU A 195 0.87 9.51 4.20
N MET A 196 0.46 8.31 4.49
CA MET A 196 -0.44 7.51 3.65
C MET A 196 -1.80 7.44 4.34
N HIS A 197 -2.82 7.79 3.61
CA HIS A 197 -4.20 7.84 4.09
C HIS A 197 -5.06 6.76 3.46
N ASP A 198 -6.23 6.56 4.08
CA ASP A 198 -7.29 5.69 3.57
C ASP A 198 -6.79 4.29 3.19
N LEU A 199 -5.88 3.75 4.02
CA LEU A 199 -5.37 2.42 3.81
C LEU A 199 -6.38 1.37 4.27
N ILE A 200 -6.39 0.26 3.54
CA ILE A 200 -7.05 -0.99 3.91
C ILE A 200 -6.05 -1.83 4.69
N GLN A 201 -6.38 -2.17 5.95
CA GLN A 201 -5.63 -3.16 6.71
C GLN A 201 -6.19 -4.55 6.42
N THR A 202 -5.29 -5.52 6.26
CA THR A 202 -5.63 -6.93 6.02
C THR A 202 -4.70 -7.85 6.78
N ASP A 203 -5.20 -9.02 7.18
CA ASP A 203 -4.40 -10.12 7.71
C ASP A 203 -3.89 -11.07 6.61
N ALA A 204 -4.31 -10.88 5.36
CA ALA A 204 -3.62 -11.46 4.21
C ALA A 204 -2.14 -11.06 4.27
N ALA A 205 -1.25 -12.05 4.23
CA ALA A 205 0.18 -11.78 4.43
C ALA A 205 0.75 -10.89 3.32
N ILE A 206 1.09 -9.64 3.66
CA ILE A 206 1.83 -8.71 2.80
C ILE A 206 3.31 -8.91 3.08
N ASN A 207 4.08 -9.27 2.07
CA ASN A 207 5.51 -9.57 2.17
C ASN A 207 6.25 -9.02 0.95
N PRO A 208 7.59 -8.87 1.02
CA PRO A 208 8.39 -8.66 -0.19
C PRO A 208 8.03 -9.73 -1.23
N GLY A 209 7.44 -9.31 -2.33
CA GLY A 209 6.94 -10.21 -3.36
C GLY A 209 5.53 -9.88 -3.83
N ASN A 210 4.64 -9.41 -2.97
CA ASN A 210 3.33 -8.91 -3.39
C ASN A 210 3.19 -7.38 -3.33
N SER A 211 4.21 -6.65 -2.84
CA SER A 211 4.23 -5.18 -2.91
C SER A 211 4.09 -4.69 -4.34
N GLY A 212 3.18 -3.75 -4.58
CA GLY A 212 2.76 -3.26 -5.90
C GLY A 212 1.74 -4.14 -6.62
N GLY A 213 1.52 -5.36 -6.14
CA GLY A 213 0.47 -6.26 -6.63
C GLY A 213 -0.92 -5.85 -6.16
N PRO A 214 -1.98 -6.39 -6.78
CA PRO A 214 -3.35 -6.09 -6.41
C PRO A 214 -3.76 -6.79 -5.11
N LEU A 215 -4.50 -6.07 -4.27
CA LEU A 215 -5.40 -6.63 -3.28
C LEU A 215 -6.79 -6.70 -3.92
N VAL A 216 -7.38 -7.89 -4.02
CA VAL A 216 -8.67 -8.08 -4.68
C VAL A 216 -9.71 -8.62 -3.72
N ASP A 217 -10.98 -8.34 -4.01
CA ASP A 217 -12.13 -8.93 -3.35
C ASP A 217 -12.44 -10.35 -3.87
N MET A 218 -13.49 -10.98 -3.32
CA MET A 218 -13.94 -12.31 -3.73
C MET A 218 -14.66 -12.34 -5.10
N SER A 219 -14.83 -11.19 -5.76
CA SER A 219 -15.29 -11.06 -7.15
C SER A 219 -14.12 -10.87 -8.13
N ALA A 220 -12.87 -10.90 -7.63
CA ALA A 220 -11.64 -10.62 -8.36
C ALA A 220 -11.57 -9.18 -8.91
N GLN A 221 -12.14 -8.22 -8.18
CA GLN A 221 -12.01 -6.79 -8.45
C GLN A 221 -10.94 -6.19 -7.55
N VAL A 222 -10.12 -5.28 -8.08
CA VAL A 222 -9.05 -4.64 -7.30
C VAL A 222 -9.68 -3.65 -6.33
N ILE A 223 -9.50 -3.88 -5.03
CA ILE A 223 -9.93 -3.00 -3.94
C ILE A 223 -8.77 -2.19 -3.34
N GLY A 224 -7.53 -2.60 -3.60
CA GLY A 224 -6.34 -1.89 -3.13
C GLY A 224 -5.05 -2.34 -3.81
N ILE A 225 -3.95 -1.64 -3.51
CA ILE A 225 -2.60 -1.94 -3.98
C ILE A 225 -1.75 -2.30 -2.76
N SER A 226 -1.27 -3.54 -2.70
CA SER A 226 -0.44 -4.04 -1.59
C SER A 226 0.83 -3.20 -1.48
N SER A 227 1.13 -2.65 -0.31
CA SER A 227 2.26 -1.73 -0.14
C SER A 227 3.10 -2.06 1.09
N TYR A 228 2.59 -1.87 2.29
CA TYR A 228 3.37 -1.93 3.51
C TYR A 228 2.98 -3.08 4.43
N LYS A 229 4.00 -3.60 5.14
CA LYS A 229 3.84 -4.45 6.30
C LYS A 229 4.43 -3.73 7.52
N VAL A 230 3.71 -3.68 8.63
CA VAL A 230 4.32 -3.27 9.89
C VAL A 230 5.29 -4.34 10.35
N SER A 231 6.58 -4.01 10.32
CA SER A 231 7.67 -4.90 10.76
C SER A 231 8.11 -4.50 12.17
N GLN A 232 7.28 -4.80 13.16
CA GLN A 232 7.61 -4.59 14.57
C GLN A 232 7.63 -5.92 15.29
N VAL A 233 8.63 -6.14 16.15
CA VAL A 233 8.77 -7.39 16.92
C VAL A 233 7.50 -7.63 17.74
N GLY A 234 6.87 -8.78 17.52
CA GLY A 234 5.61 -9.17 18.19
C GLY A 234 4.32 -8.65 17.52
N VAL A 235 4.41 -8.01 16.37
CA VAL A 235 3.26 -7.60 15.55
C VAL A 235 3.26 -8.42 14.27
N GLU A 236 2.27 -9.29 14.12
CA GLU A 236 2.05 -10.10 12.91
C GLU A 236 0.61 -9.89 12.39
N GLY A 237 0.40 -10.18 11.09
CA GLY A 237 -0.94 -10.08 10.48
C GLY A 237 -1.45 -8.65 10.25
N MET A 238 -0.55 -7.67 10.17
CA MET A 238 -0.91 -6.28 9.84
C MET A 238 -0.26 -5.88 8.51
N GLY A 239 -0.92 -6.22 7.42
CA GLY A 239 -0.61 -5.76 6.09
C GLY A 239 -1.46 -4.55 5.72
N TYR A 240 -0.91 -3.65 4.89
CA TYR A 240 -1.62 -2.45 4.41
C TYR A 240 -1.60 -2.39 2.90
N ALA A 241 -2.74 -2.02 2.33
CA ALA A 241 -2.90 -1.73 0.93
C ALA A 241 -3.45 -0.31 0.76
N ILE A 242 -2.96 0.40 -0.25
CA ILE A 242 -3.51 1.70 -0.66
C ILE A 242 -4.89 1.45 -1.25
N SER A 243 -5.92 2.10 -0.70
CA SER A 243 -7.30 2.00 -1.16
C SER A 243 -7.39 2.36 -2.65
N ILE A 244 -8.16 1.60 -3.41
CA ILE A 244 -8.24 1.82 -4.87
C ILE A 244 -8.92 3.16 -5.20
N ASN A 245 -9.89 3.61 -4.40
CA ASN A 245 -10.55 4.89 -4.61
C ASN A 245 -9.62 6.07 -4.37
N GLU A 246 -8.67 5.94 -3.44
CA GLU A 246 -7.61 6.94 -3.22
C GLU A 246 -6.56 6.88 -4.36
N ALA A 247 -6.20 5.69 -4.81
CA ALA A 247 -5.18 5.51 -5.83
C ALA A 247 -5.62 5.96 -7.23
N MET A 248 -6.87 5.69 -7.63
CA MET A 248 -7.32 5.89 -9.01
C MET A 248 -7.19 7.32 -9.54
N PRO A 249 -7.54 8.40 -8.81
CA PRO A 249 -7.33 9.77 -9.27
C PRO A 249 -5.85 10.07 -9.56
N ILE A 250 -4.94 9.56 -8.72
CA ILE A 250 -3.49 9.73 -8.83
C ILE A 250 -2.98 8.95 -10.05
N LEU A 251 -3.34 7.67 -10.17
CA LEU A 251 -2.96 6.82 -11.30
C LEU A 251 -3.43 7.41 -12.64
N ASN A 252 -4.68 7.90 -12.72
CA ASN A 252 -5.20 8.54 -13.91
C ASN A 252 -4.44 9.83 -14.26
N THR A 253 -4.01 10.60 -13.27
CA THR A 253 -3.17 11.79 -13.48
C THR A 253 -1.79 11.37 -13.98
N LEU A 254 -1.13 10.37 -13.37
CA LEU A 254 0.16 9.84 -13.84
C LEU A 254 0.06 9.32 -15.28
N ILE A 255 -1.01 8.61 -15.65
CA ILE A 255 -1.23 8.13 -17.02
C ILE A 255 -1.40 9.28 -18.01
N SER A 256 -2.10 10.35 -17.64
CA SER A 256 -2.43 11.45 -18.56
C SER A 256 -1.34 12.51 -18.68
N THR A 257 -0.66 12.85 -17.58
CA THR A 257 0.32 13.96 -17.53
C THR A 257 1.75 13.49 -17.29
N GLY A 258 1.93 12.32 -16.69
CA GLY A 258 3.23 11.75 -16.31
C GLY A 258 3.76 12.21 -14.95
N PHE A 259 3.10 13.13 -14.28
CA PHE A 259 3.52 13.64 -12.97
C PHE A 259 2.33 14.19 -12.17
N ILE A 260 2.52 14.29 -10.86
CA ILE A 260 1.54 14.91 -9.96
C ILE A 260 2.03 16.32 -9.59
N VAL A 261 1.17 17.30 -9.82
CA VAL A 261 1.44 18.68 -9.40
C VAL A 261 1.09 18.82 -7.93
N ARG A 262 2.10 19.00 -7.09
CA ARG A 262 1.91 19.23 -5.65
C ARG A 262 2.47 20.58 -5.24
N PRO A 263 1.80 21.27 -4.30
CA PRO A 263 2.38 22.47 -3.68
C PRO A 263 3.60 22.06 -2.83
N TYR A 264 4.64 22.87 -2.91
CA TYR A 264 5.93 22.60 -2.31
C TYR A 264 6.38 23.76 -1.43
N LEU A 265 6.77 23.42 -0.20
CA LEU A 265 7.33 24.33 0.78
C LEU A 265 8.88 24.36 0.73
N GLY A 266 9.48 23.17 0.60
CA GLY A 266 10.93 22.99 0.51
C GLY A 266 11.60 22.79 1.86
N THR A 267 10.93 22.08 2.78
CA THR A 267 11.48 21.74 4.10
C THR A 267 11.44 20.24 4.33
N SER A 268 12.46 19.71 5.01
CA SER A 268 12.37 18.45 5.72
C SER A 268 11.93 18.74 7.16
N VAL A 269 10.99 17.95 7.67
CA VAL A 269 10.33 18.25 8.93
C VAL A 269 10.27 17.05 9.84
N PHE A 270 10.09 17.30 11.13
CA PHE A 270 9.97 16.27 12.16
C PHE A 270 8.98 16.73 13.25
N THR A 271 8.14 15.83 13.72
CA THR A 271 7.17 16.11 14.79
C THR A 271 7.85 16.43 16.10
N VAL A 272 7.44 17.53 16.74
CA VAL A 272 7.87 17.91 18.10
C VAL A 272 6.81 17.49 19.10
N ASP A 273 7.18 16.54 19.94
CA ASP A 273 6.48 16.21 21.17
C ASP A 273 7.26 16.72 22.41
N GLN A 274 6.72 16.47 23.58
CA GLN A 274 7.33 16.91 24.84
C GLN A 274 8.73 16.31 25.07
N THR A 275 8.97 15.07 24.62
CA THR A 275 10.26 14.37 24.73
C THR A 275 11.29 15.01 23.80
N ILE A 276 10.92 15.23 22.55
CA ILE A 276 11.76 15.89 21.53
C ILE A 276 12.07 17.32 21.94
N ALA A 277 11.07 18.06 22.42
CA ALA A 277 11.27 19.42 22.90
C ALA A 277 12.29 19.49 24.04
N ALA A 278 12.19 18.58 25.00
CA ALA A 278 13.15 18.51 26.11
C ALA A 278 14.56 18.11 25.64
N TYR A 279 14.66 17.16 24.69
CA TYR A 279 15.94 16.68 24.16
C TYR A 279 16.72 17.76 23.41
N TYR A 280 16.02 18.53 22.56
CA TYR A 280 16.62 19.61 21.76
C TYR A 280 16.60 20.99 22.43
N GLY A 281 16.07 21.08 23.66
CA GLY A 281 15.96 22.36 24.40
C GLY A 281 15.04 23.38 23.71
N LEU A 282 13.97 22.89 23.06
CA LEU A 282 13.02 23.74 22.35
C LEU A 282 12.11 24.47 23.35
N THR A 283 11.71 25.70 23.00
CA THR A 283 10.83 26.51 23.85
C THR A 283 9.35 26.19 23.70
N VAL A 284 8.99 25.41 22.70
CA VAL A 284 7.63 24.91 22.46
C VAL A 284 7.60 23.39 22.56
N SER A 285 6.56 22.83 23.17
CA SER A 285 6.44 21.40 23.43
C SER A 285 5.61 20.64 22.37
N GLN A 286 5.13 21.35 21.36
CA GLN A 286 4.36 20.78 20.25
C GLN A 286 4.52 21.62 19.01
N GLY A 287 4.58 20.99 17.84
CA GLY A 287 4.75 21.62 16.55
C GLY A 287 5.58 20.75 15.59
N VAL A 288 6.13 21.39 14.57
CA VAL A 288 6.89 20.72 13.51
C VAL A 288 8.25 21.38 13.36
N LEU A 289 9.32 20.67 13.75
CA LEU A 289 10.70 21.11 13.65
C LEU A 289 11.17 21.03 12.18
N ILE A 290 11.71 22.10 11.65
CA ILE A 290 12.43 22.10 10.38
C ILE A 290 13.82 21.50 10.62
N THR A 291 14.12 20.39 9.97
CA THR A 291 15.43 19.72 10.04
C THR A 291 16.35 20.13 8.89
N ASP A 292 15.77 20.45 7.72
CA ASP A 292 16.49 20.92 6.54
C ASP A 292 15.63 21.87 5.69
N VAL A 293 16.27 22.73 4.89
CA VAL A 293 15.62 23.67 3.96
C VAL A 293 16.34 23.59 2.63
N ALA A 294 15.61 23.22 1.59
CA ALA A 294 16.15 23.12 0.23
C ALA A 294 16.50 24.51 -0.30
N THR A 295 17.72 24.67 -0.78
CA THR A 295 18.22 25.95 -1.35
C THR A 295 17.34 26.41 -2.53
N GLY A 296 16.94 27.68 -2.52
CA GLY A 296 16.09 28.30 -3.54
C GLY A 296 14.60 27.92 -3.40
N SER A 297 14.22 27.14 -2.39
CA SER A 297 12.82 26.82 -2.11
C SER A 297 12.03 28.02 -1.56
N PRO A 298 10.68 27.98 -1.56
CA PRO A 298 9.87 29.00 -0.90
C PRO A 298 10.24 29.25 0.55
N ALA A 299 10.56 28.18 1.29
CA ALA A 299 11.00 28.27 2.69
C ALA A 299 12.34 28.99 2.83
N ASP A 300 13.33 28.70 1.97
CA ASP A 300 14.64 29.35 1.95
C ASP A 300 14.51 30.85 1.62
N ILE A 301 13.76 31.14 0.54
CA ILE A 301 13.51 32.54 0.13
C ILE A 301 12.81 33.35 1.22
N ALA A 302 11.90 32.70 1.96
CA ALA A 302 11.20 33.33 3.10
C ALA A 302 12.08 33.41 4.38
N GLY A 303 13.28 32.83 4.38
CA GLY A 303 14.25 32.91 5.47
C GLY A 303 13.95 31.92 6.63
N LEU A 304 13.18 30.86 6.38
CA LEU A 304 13.07 29.73 7.29
C LEU A 304 14.40 28.96 7.34
N ARG A 305 14.69 28.33 8.46
CA ARG A 305 15.99 27.68 8.70
C ARG A 305 15.83 26.37 9.49
N PRO A 306 16.75 25.43 9.37
CA PRO A 306 16.85 24.33 10.32
C PRO A 306 16.87 24.85 11.76
N GLY A 307 16.10 24.20 12.63
CA GLY A 307 15.88 24.60 14.03
C GLY A 307 14.67 25.49 14.29
N ASP A 308 13.98 25.97 13.25
CA ASP A 308 12.67 26.62 13.40
C ASP A 308 11.60 25.57 13.71
N VAL A 309 10.66 25.91 14.59
CA VAL A 309 9.49 25.05 14.91
C VAL A 309 8.23 25.71 14.41
N ILE A 310 7.61 25.15 13.36
CA ILE A 310 6.34 25.60 12.82
C ILE A 310 5.24 25.20 13.81
N THR A 311 4.38 26.15 14.20
CA THR A 311 3.25 25.89 15.12
C THR A 311 1.89 26.16 14.50
N ALA A 312 1.83 26.98 13.41
CA ALA A 312 0.59 27.19 12.68
C ALA A 312 0.86 27.59 11.22
N ILE A 313 -0.07 27.26 10.32
CA ILE A 313 -0.15 27.76 8.94
C ILE A 313 -1.55 28.32 8.73
N ASP A 314 -1.63 29.56 8.23
CA ASP A 314 -2.90 30.29 8.03
C ASP A 314 -3.80 30.30 9.28
N GLY A 315 -3.17 30.38 10.46
CA GLY A 315 -3.85 30.34 11.76
C GLY A 315 -4.30 28.95 12.21
N LYS A 316 -4.10 27.90 11.43
CA LYS A 316 -4.39 26.50 11.81
C LYS A 316 -3.16 25.89 12.48
N ASN A 317 -3.35 25.40 13.71
CA ASN A 317 -2.29 24.74 14.45
C ASN A 317 -1.76 23.53 13.69
N GLN A 318 -0.44 23.38 13.70
CA GLN A 318 0.27 22.22 13.17
C GLN A 318 0.86 21.44 14.36
N THR A 319 0.34 20.26 14.63
CA THR A 319 0.69 19.46 15.80
C THR A 319 1.79 18.43 15.51
N ASP A 320 1.87 18.02 14.25
CA ASP A 320 2.77 16.98 13.77
C ASP A 320 3.08 17.19 12.28
N ASP A 321 4.10 16.52 11.78
CA ASP A 321 4.57 16.60 10.40
C ASP A 321 3.52 16.08 9.41
N ALA A 322 2.74 15.09 9.79
CA ALA A 322 1.67 14.54 8.98
C ALA A 322 0.57 15.59 8.72
N ALA A 323 0.05 16.21 9.78
CA ALA A 323 -0.96 17.27 9.68
C ALA A 323 -0.45 18.46 8.83
N LEU A 324 0.83 18.83 8.98
CA LEU A 324 1.45 19.88 8.17
C LEU A 324 1.48 19.50 6.69
N MET A 325 1.93 18.28 6.36
CA MET A 325 2.01 17.83 4.97
C MET A 325 0.63 17.72 4.33
N ASP A 326 -0.38 17.24 5.07
CA ASP A 326 -1.77 17.20 4.62
C ASP A 326 -2.29 18.58 4.32
N TYR A 327 -2.05 19.52 5.23
CA TYR A 327 -2.49 20.89 5.00
C TYR A 327 -1.84 21.47 3.75
N ILE A 328 -0.52 21.34 3.59
CA ILE A 328 0.19 21.80 2.39
C ILE A 328 -0.38 21.12 1.13
N ASN A 329 -0.57 19.81 1.12
CA ASN A 329 -1.09 19.06 -0.01
C ASN A 329 -2.54 19.43 -0.37
N SER A 330 -3.33 19.93 0.58
CA SER A 330 -4.68 20.44 0.34
C SER A 330 -4.75 21.79 -0.35
N LEU A 331 -3.61 22.51 -0.43
CA LEU A 331 -3.51 23.84 -1.01
C LEU A 331 -3.20 23.77 -2.52
N LYS A 332 -3.05 24.94 -3.15
CA LYS A 332 -2.74 25.04 -4.58
C LYS A 332 -1.33 25.61 -4.80
N VAL A 333 -0.69 25.14 -5.86
CA VAL A 333 0.52 25.81 -6.39
C VAL A 333 0.20 27.25 -6.71
N GLY A 334 1.07 28.17 -6.27
CA GLY A 334 0.88 29.63 -6.38
C GLY A 334 0.09 30.23 -5.21
N GLN A 335 -0.42 29.42 -4.28
CA GLN A 335 -1.13 29.93 -3.09
C GLN A 335 -0.14 30.58 -2.12
N LYS A 336 -0.52 31.74 -1.59
CA LYS A 336 0.19 32.40 -0.48
C LYS A 336 -0.31 31.81 0.83
N ILE A 337 0.62 31.51 1.73
CA ILE A 337 0.36 31.05 3.08
C ILE A 337 1.14 31.87 4.08
N GLU A 338 0.61 31.96 5.30
CA GLU A 338 1.28 32.58 6.44
C GLU A 338 1.73 31.48 7.40
N ILE A 339 3.02 31.42 7.70
CA ILE A 339 3.61 30.43 8.63
C ILE A 339 3.97 31.15 9.93
N THR A 340 3.43 30.65 11.04
CA THR A 340 3.84 31.02 12.40
C THR A 340 4.85 29.98 12.90
N TYR A 341 6.01 30.43 13.36
CA TYR A 341 7.08 29.58 13.82
C TYR A 341 7.84 30.19 15.01
N TYR A 342 8.53 29.35 15.73
CA TYR A 342 9.47 29.76 16.79
C TYR A 342 10.90 29.53 16.33
N ARG A 343 11.74 30.56 16.52
CA ARG A 343 13.21 30.50 16.39
C ARG A 343 13.82 30.77 17.77
N GLY A 344 14.31 29.75 18.43
CA GLY A 344 14.59 29.82 19.85
C GLY A 344 13.33 30.19 20.65
N SER A 345 13.38 31.25 21.46
CA SER A 345 12.23 31.74 22.22
C SER A 345 11.36 32.75 21.48
N SER A 346 11.76 33.18 20.30
CA SER A 346 11.08 34.23 19.55
C SER A 346 10.01 33.67 18.65
N LYS A 347 8.76 34.10 18.84
CA LYS A 347 7.66 33.81 17.91
C LYS A 347 7.74 34.74 16.72
N ASN A 348 7.70 34.17 15.53
CA ASN A 348 7.79 34.88 14.25
C ASN A 348 6.69 34.47 13.31
N THR A 349 6.45 35.30 12.30
CA THR A 349 5.50 35.01 11.22
C THR A 349 6.16 35.37 9.90
N VAL A 350 5.95 34.57 8.87
CA VAL A 350 6.42 34.80 7.52
C VAL A 350 5.40 34.43 6.50
N THR A 351 5.27 35.22 5.43
CA THR A 351 4.40 34.90 4.29
C THR A 351 5.25 34.39 3.14
N LEU A 352 4.85 33.29 2.51
CA LEU A 352 5.50 32.76 1.32
C LEU A 352 4.46 32.26 0.30
N THR A 353 4.92 32.01 -0.91
CA THR A 353 4.08 31.46 -1.99
C THR A 353 4.55 30.05 -2.30
N LEU A 354 3.65 29.07 -2.23
CA LEU A 354 3.95 27.69 -2.59
C LEU A 354 4.24 27.59 -4.09
N VAL A 355 5.26 26.82 -4.45
CA VAL A 355 5.60 26.52 -5.85
C VAL A 355 5.26 25.06 -6.16
N GLN A 356 5.41 24.65 -7.41
CA GLN A 356 5.32 23.24 -7.78
C GLN A 356 6.51 22.47 -7.20
N SER A 357 6.25 21.28 -6.67
CA SER A 357 7.30 20.37 -6.24
C SER A 357 8.26 20.06 -7.40
N PRO A 358 9.59 20.06 -7.17
CA PRO A 358 10.54 19.56 -8.15
C PRO A 358 10.17 18.11 -8.52
N SER A 359 10.27 17.77 -9.81
CA SER A 359 10.05 16.44 -10.36
C SER A 359 11.23 15.50 -10.10
#